data_fe79715ae3941ae2cc75c5afd464f162
#
_entry.id   fe79715ae3941ae2cc75c5afd464f162
#
_cell.length_a   1.000
_cell.length_b   1.000
_cell.length_c   1.000
_cell.angle_alpha   90.00
_cell.angle_beta   90.00
_cell.angle_gamma   90.00
#
_symmetry.space_group_name_H-M   'P 1'
#
loop_
_entity.id
_entity.type
_entity.pdbx_description
1 polymer ?
#
loop_
_entity_poly.entity_id
_entity_poly.type
_entity_poly.pdbx_seq_one_letter_code
_entity_poly.pdbx_strand_id
1 'polypeptide(L)'
;MENTKYLIELKNIVVEFDGERILDDLSLGIRDGEFVTLLGASGCGKTTTLRIIAGFIDPDEGQVFFDSKDISGVPPYKREVNTIFQRYALFPHYNVFENIAYGLRVRKTPEPVIREEVTKMLKLIGLEGFEKRNVTKLSGGQQQRVAIARALILKPKVLL
;
A
#
# COMPACT_ATOMS: atom_id res chain seq x y z
N MET A 1 8.77 -29.31 13.12
CA MET A 1 8.63 -27.85 13.10
C MET A 1 7.81 -27.51 11.87
N GLU A 2 6.58 -27.03 12.02
CA GLU A 2 5.76 -26.59 10.88
C GLU A 2 6.52 -25.47 10.17
N ASN A 3 6.76 -25.68 8.90
CA ASN A 3 7.42 -24.67 8.03
C ASN A 3 6.38 -23.56 7.79
N THR A 4 6.29 -22.63 8.75
CA THR A 4 5.32 -21.52 8.70
C THR A 4 5.71 -20.62 7.53
N LYS A 5 4.94 -20.68 6.44
CA LYS A 5 5.18 -19.84 5.25
C LYS A 5 4.61 -18.44 5.51
N TYR A 6 5.49 -17.44 5.50
CA TYR A 6 5.10 -16.03 5.56
C TYR A 6 4.92 -15.46 4.16
N LEU A 7 3.93 -14.59 3.98
CA LEU A 7 3.76 -13.79 2.78
C LEU A 7 4.75 -12.60 2.80
N ILE A 8 4.87 -11.93 3.95
CA ILE A 8 5.90 -10.92 4.22
C ILE A 8 6.75 -11.40 5.38
N GLU A 9 8.06 -11.30 5.26
CA GLU A 9 8.98 -11.58 6.34
C GLU A 9 10.07 -10.53 6.38
N LEU A 10 10.22 -9.89 7.53
CA LEU A 10 11.33 -9.00 7.87
C LEU A 10 12.29 -9.78 8.77
N LYS A 11 13.58 -9.74 8.47
CA LYS A 11 14.62 -10.42 9.26
C LYS A 11 15.69 -9.45 9.69
N ASN A 12 15.84 -9.28 11.00
CA ASN A 12 16.91 -8.51 11.64
C ASN A 12 17.05 -7.11 11.04
N ILE A 13 15.93 -6.42 10.83
CA ILE A 13 15.91 -5.10 10.22
C ILE A 13 16.47 -4.06 11.17
N VAL A 14 17.50 -3.34 10.70
CA VAL A 14 18.04 -2.16 11.36
C VAL A 14 17.84 -0.96 10.44
N VAL A 15 17.39 0.15 11.00
CA VAL A 15 17.30 1.45 10.30
C VAL A 15 17.74 2.56 11.24
N GLU A 16 18.64 3.40 10.73
CA GLU A 16 19.17 4.54 11.43
C GLU A 16 18.93 5.83 10.61
N PHE A 17 18.52 6.91 11.26
CA PHE A 17 18.44 8.23 10.65
C PHE A 17 19.19 9.22 11.54
N ASP A 18 20.12 9.96 10.97
CA ASP A 18 20.92 11.00 11.65
C ASP A 18 21.59 10.50 12.95
N GLY A 19 22.04 9.24 12.97
CA GLY A 19 22.69 8.61 14.14
C GLY A 19 21.72 8.07 15.19
N GLU A 20 20.41 8.14 14.95
CA GLU A 20 19.37 7.57 15.83
C GLU A 20 18.80 6.29 15.22
N ARG A 21 18.88 5.18 15.96
CA ARG A 21 18.26 3.92 15.57
C ARG A 21 16.77 3.96 15.75
N ILE A 22 16.04 3.91 14.65
CA ILE A 22 14.57 3.88 14.61
C ILE A 22 14.03 2.45 14.67
N LEU A 23 14.73 1.51 14.03
CA LEU A 23 14.47 0.08 14.14
C LEU A 23 15.78 -0.61 14.51
N ASP A 24 15.74 -1.48 15.52
CA ASP A 24 16.88 -2.22 16.03
C ASP A 24 16.50 -3.70 16.09
N ASP A 25 17.08 -4.50 15.19
CA ASP A 25 16.88 -5.95 15.07
C ASP A 25 15.40 -6.39 14.96
N LEU A 26 14.58 -5.62 14.21
CA LEU A 26 13.18 -5.96 14.02
C LEU A 26 13.01 -7.19 13.12
N SER A 27 12.38 -8.23 13.67
CA SER A 27 11.92 -9.39 12.90
C SER A 27 10.40 -9.54 13.01
N LEU A 28 9.73 -9.71 11.85
CA LEU A 28 8.28 -9.79 11.76
C LEU A 28 7.87 -10.72 10.61
N GLY A 29 6.99 -11.68 10.89
CA GLY A 29 6.39 -12.53 9.86
C GLY A 29 4.89 -12.28 9.76
N ILE A 30 4.38 -12.08 8.54
CA ILE A 30 2.96 -11.89 8.22
C ILE A 30 2.53 -13.00 7.26
N ARG A 31 1.48 -13.73 7.60
CA ARG A 31 0.95 -14.83 6.79
C ARG A 31 -0.01 -14.31 5.72
N ASP A 32 -0.26 -15.14 4.71
CA ASP A 32 -1.28 -14.84 3.72
C ASP A 32 -2.68 -14.79 4.38
N GLY A 33 -3.48 -13.78 3.98
CA GLY A 33 -4.81 -13.53 4.54
C GLY A 33 -4.83 -13.00 5.98
N GLU A 34 -3.68 -12.69 6.59
CA GLU A 34 -3.61 -12.17 7.94
C GLU A 34 -3.87 -10.65 7.97
N PHE A 35 -4.64 -10.22 8.97
CA PHE A 35 -4.82 -8.80 9.31
C PHE A 35 -3.93 -8.44 10.49
N VAL A 36 -2.95 -7.58 10.23
CA VAL A 36 -1.93 -7.19 11.22
C VAL A 36 -2.06 -5.72 11.58
N THR A 37 -2.01 -5.41 12.87
CA THR A 37 -2.01 -4.03 13.37
C THR A 37 -0.69 -3.77 14.11
N LEU A 38 0.04 -2.73 13.67
CA LEU A 38 1.23 -2.24 14.36
C LEU A 38 0.82 -1.20 15.40
N LEU A 39 1.01 -1.51 16.67
CA LEU A 39 0.72 -0.62 17.79
C LEU A 39 2.00 -0.08 18.42
N GLY A 40 1.92 1.11 18.99
CA GLY A 40 3.05 1.73 19.70
C GLY A 40 2.97 3.25 19.71
N ALA A 41 3.83 3.89 20.50
CA ALA A 41 3.93 5.34 20.63
C ALA A 41 4.29 6.04 19.29
N SER A 42 4.10 7.34 19.20
CA SER A 42 4.61 8.12 18.07
C SER A 42 6.14 7.99 18.00
N GLY A 43 6.70 7.83 16.81
CA GLY A 43 8.15 7.69 16.62
C GLY A 43 8.70 6.28 16.77
N CYS A 44 7.95 5.28 17.26
CA CYS A 44 8.47 3.92 17.46
C CYS A 44 8.66 3.08 16.18
N GLY A 45 8.81 3.66 15.01
CA GLY A 45 9.18 2.96 13.78
C GLY A 45 8.05 2.34 12.97
N LYS A 46 6.75 2.43 13.37
CA LYS A 46 5.61 1.83 12.62
C LYS A 46 5.56 2.25 11.15
N THR A 47 5.61 3.54 10.90
CA THR A 47 5.59 4.08 9.52
C THR A 47 6.86 3.68 8.75
N THR A 48 8.00 3.63 9.44
CA THR A 48 9.26 3.18 8.85
C THR A 48 9.16 1.72 8.43
N THR A 49 8.62 0.84 9.28
CA THR A 49 8.37 -0.57 8.96
C THR A 49 7.49 -0.72 7.73
N LEU A 50 6.35 0.01 7.66
CA LEU A 50 5.48 -0.02 6.48
C LEU A 50 6.18 0.50 5.22
N ARG A 51 7.03 1.53 5.33
CA ARG A 51 7.80 2.05 4.20
C ARG A 51 8.86 1.08 3.71
N ILE A 52 9.48 0.31 4.60
CA ILE A 52 10.42 -0.77 4.25
C ILE A 52 9.70 -1.87 3.48
N ILE A 53 8.55 -2.35 3.97
CA ILE A 53 7.74 -3.36 3.27
C ILE A 53 7.32 -2.85 1.88
N ALA A 54 6.94 -1.58 1.78
CA ALA A 54 6.56 -0.96 0.51
C ALA A 54 7.74 -0.66 -0.43
N GLY A 55 9.00 -0.67 0.06
CA GLY A 55 10.20 -0.36 -0.71
C GLY A 55 10.47 1.12 -0.91
N PHE A 56 9.93 1.99 -0.04
CA PHE A 56 10.24 3.42 -0.01
C PHE A 56 11.49 3.74 0.80
N ILE A 57 11.92 2.82 1.65
CA ILE A 57 13.14 2.89 2.46
C ILE A 57 13.79 1.52 2.38
N ASP A 58 15.08 1.49 2.10
CA ASP A 58 15.87 0.29 2.25
C ASP A 58 16.41 0.24 3.68
N PRO A 59 16.43 -0.93 4.34
CA PRO A 59 17.05 -1.07 5.65
C PRO A 59 18.57 -0.96 5.55
N ASP A 60 19.22 -0.49 6.63
CA ASP A 60 20.68 -0.46 6.73
C ASP A 60 21.24 -1.87 6.93
N GLU A 61 20.50 -2.72 7.69
CA GLU A 61 20.81 -4.13 7.86
C GLU A 61 19.52 -4.96 7.81
N GLY A 62 19.68 -6.26 7.55
CA GLY A 62 18.59 -7.22 7.47
C GLY A 62 18.03 -7.39 6.07
N GLN A 63 16.93 -8.15 5.95
CA GLN A 63 16.35 -8.54 4.68
C GLN A 63 14.82 -8.50 4.71
N VAL A 64 14.23 -8.22 3.56
CA VAL A 64 12.79 -8.22 3.35
C VAL A 64 12.42 -9.30 2.35
N PHE A 65 11.54 -10.21 2.74
CA PHE A 65 11.06 -11.28 1.87
C PHE A 65 9.58 -11.10 1.55
N PHE A 66 9.22 -11.44 0.32
CA PHE A 66 7.86 -11.58 -0.16
C PHE A 66 7.68 -12.98 -0.76
N ASP A 67 6.76 -13.76 -0.21
CA ASP A 67 6.52 -15.15 -0.61
C ASP A 67 7.84 -15.97 -0.72
N SER A 68 8.70 -15.85 0.30
CA SER A 68 10.03 -16.47 0.41
C SER A 68 11.08 -15.94 -0.58
N LYS A 69 10.77 -14.93 -1.40
CA LYS A 69 11.72 -14.29 -2.31
C LYS A 69 12.24 -13.01 -1.66
N ASP A 70 13.56 -12.83 -1.64
CA ASP A 70 14.19 -11.58 -1.19
C ASP A 70 13.80 -10.44 -2.13
N ILE A 71 13.21 -9.38 -1.56
CA ILE A 71 12.81 -8.16 -2.25
C ILE A 71 13.54 -6.93 -1.73
N SER A 72 14.62 -7.11 -0.95
CA SER A 72 15.48 -6.02 -0.52
C SER A 72 16.02 -5.27 -1.75
N GLY A 73 15.99 -3.93 -1.73
CA GLY A 73 16.40 -3.11 -2.88
C GLY A 73 15.47 -3.15 -4.09
N VAL A 74 14.37 -3.93 -4.07
CA VAL A 74 13.37 -3.91 -5.15
C VAL A 74 12.53 -2.64 -5.02
N PRO A 75 12.46 -1.78 -6.06
CA PRO A 75 11.73 -0.52 -5.97
C PRO A 75 10.21 -0.73 -5.81
N PRO A 76 9.48 0.23 -5.20
CA PRO A 76 8.06 0.12 -4.85
C PRO A 76 7.16 -0.33 -6.01
N TYR A 77 7.38 0.22 -7.21
CA TYR A 77 6.54 -0.07 -8.38
C TYR A 77 6.68 -1.49 -8.93
N LYS A 78 7.68 -2.24 -8.46
CA LYS A 78 7.89 -3.66 -8.81
C LYS A 78 7.43 -4.62 -7.72
N ARG A 79 7.00 -4.11 -6.55
CA ARG A 79 6.49 -4.95 -5.45
C ARG A 79 4.98 -5.19 -5.63
N GLU A 80 4.51 -6.37 -5.23
CA GLU A 80 3.08 -6.72 -5.23
C GLU A 80 2.37 -6.19 -3.97
N VAL A 81 2.72 -4.97 -3.57
CA VAL A 81 2.26 -4.29 -2.36
C VAL A 81 1.68 -2.94 -2.75
N ASN A 82 0.51 -2.60 -2.23
CA ASN A 82 -0.07 -1.26 -2.36
C ASN A 82 -0.15 -0.57 -1.00
N THR A 83 0.03 0.74 -1.00
CA THR A 83 0.01 1.57 0.20
C THR A 83 -1.10 2.61 0.12
N ILE A 84 -1.89 2.74 1.21
CA ILE A 84 -2.81 3.84 1.42
C ILE A 84 -2.11 4.87 2.31
N PHE A 85 -1.80 6.04 1.75
CA PHE A 85 -1.10 7.08 2.49
C PHE A 85 -2.02 7.80 3.46
N GLN A 86 -1.48 8.22 4.61
CA GLN A 86 -2.21 8.95 5.65
C GLN A 86 -2.88 10.23 5.14
N ARG A 87 -2.29 10.93 4.16
CA ARG A 87 -2.85 12.11 3.48
C ARG A 87 -3.51 11.77 2.15
N TYR A 88 -3.94 10.50 1.97
CA TYR A 88 -4.64 9.96 0.80
C TYR A 88 -3.86 10.02 -0.52
N ALA A 89 -2.97 10.99 -0.74
CA ALA A 89 -2.15 11.19 -1.94
C ALA A 89 -2.94 11.06 -3.26
N LEU A 90 -4.17 11.59 -3.30
CA LEU A 90 -4.97 11.64 -4.51
C LEU A 90 -4.36 12.60 -5.53
N PHE A 91 -4.53 12.31 -6.80
CA PHE A 91 -4.10 13.17 -7.89
C PHE A 91 -5.09 14.34 -8.03
N PRO A 92 -4.72 15.58 -7.66
CA PRO A 92 -5.67 16.69 -7.55
C PRO A 92 -6.22 17.16 -8.89
N HIS A 93 -5.51 16.87 -9.99
CA HIS A 93 -5.92 17.22 -11.35
C HIS A 93 -6.87 16.21 -11.97
N TYR A 94 -7.08 15.07 -11.31
CA TYR A 94 -7.96 14.00 -11.76
C TYR A 94 -9.29 14.04 -11.00
N ASN A 95 -10.35 13.60 -11.68
CA ASN A 95 -11.62 13.31 -11.02
C ASN A 95 -11.57 11.97 -10.26
N VAL A 96 -12.69 11.59 -9.65
CA VAL A 96 -12.81 10.33 -8.87
C VAL A 96 -12.54 9.12 -9.76
N PHE A 97 -13.17 9.06 -10.94
CA PHE A 97 -12.99 7.94 -11.88
C PHE A 97 -11.53 7.78 -12.26
N GLU A 98 -10.88 8.85 -12.66
CA GLU A 98 -9.49 8.82 -13.12
C GLU A 98 -8.50 8.46 -12.01
N ASN A 99 -8.74 8.92 -10.78
CA ASN A 99 -7.94 8.50 -9.63
C ASN A 99 -8.01 6.98 -9.44
N ILE A 100 -9.21 6.38 -9.46
CA ILE A 100 -9.40 4.95 -9.28
C ILE A 100 -8.84 4.17 -10.47
N ALA A 101 -9.09 4.63 -11.71
CA ALA A 101 -8.68 3.99 -12.95
C ALA A 101 -7.16 4.02 -13.21
N TYR A 102 -6.44 4.94 -12.55
CA TYR A 102 -5.04 5.24 -12.88
C TYR A 102 -4.15 4.00 -12.98
N GLY A 103 -4.15 3.16 -11.95
CA GLY A 103 -3.31 1.97 -11.91
C GLY A 103 -3.65 0.94 -13.00
N LEU A 104 -4.92 0.79 -13.35
CA LEU A 104 -5.35 -0.07 -14.45
C LEU A 104 -4.88 0.46 -15.81
N ARG A 105 -4.87 1.78 -16.01
CA ARG A 105 -4.33 2.38 -17.23
C ARG A 105 -2.81 2.18 -17.34
N VAL A 106 -2.07 2.33 -16.23
CA VAL A 106 -0.63 2.03 -16.19
C VAL A 106 -0.37 0.56 -16.59
N ARG A 107 -1.27 -0.36 -16.20
CA ARG A 107 -1.22 -1.77 -16.60
C ARG A 107 -1.74 -2.01 -18.03
N LYS A 108 -2.09 -0.96 -18.78
CA LYS A 108 -2.65 -1.04 -20.15
C LYS A 108 -3.91 -1.90 -20.25
N THR A 109 -4.73 -1.92 -19.20
CA THR A 109 -6.02 -2.59 -19.19
C THR A 109 -6.97 -1.93 -20.22
N PRO A 110 -7.78 -2.69 -21.00
CA PRO A 110 -8.74 -2.12 -21.95
C PRO A 110 -9.77 -1.23 -21.27
N GLU A 111 -10.12 -0.09 -21.88
CA GLU A 111 -11.03 0.91 -21.31
C GLU A 111 -12.42 0.37 -20.93
N PRO A 112 -13.07 -0.56 -21.68
CA PRO A 112 -14.33 -1.17 -21.24
C PRO A 112 -14.19 -1.90 -19.89
N VAL A 113 -13.09 -2.63 -19.67
CA VAL A 113 -12.81 -3.34 -18.42
C VAL A 113 -12.56 -2.35 -17.28
N ILE A 114 -11.81 -1.26 -17.56
CA ILE A 114 -11.58 -0.20 -16.58
C ILE A 114 -12.93 0.38 -16.11
N ARG A 115 -13.83 0.71 -17.03
CA ARG A 115 -15.15 1.27 -16.71
C ARG A 115 -15.94 0.33 -15.81
N GLU A 116 -15.98 -0.94 -16.15
CA GLU A 116 -16.69 -1.95 -15.35
C GLU A 116 -16.10 -2.07 -13.93
N GLU A 117 -14.78 -2.23 -13.82
CA GLU A 117 -14.12 -2.39 -12.52
C GLU A 117 -14.23 -1.12 -11.64
N VAL A 118 -14.11 0.08 -12.24
CA VAL A 118 -14.29 1.33 -11.51
C VAL A 118 -15.73 1.49 -11.03
N THR A 119 -16.73 1.13 -11.85
CA THR A 119 -18.15 1.16 -11.43
C THR A 119 -18.40 0.23 -10.25
N LYS A 120 -17.89 -1.00 -10.28
CA LYS A 120 -17.96 -1.94 -9.14
C LYS A 120 -17.31 -1.35 -7.89
N MET A 121 -16.16 -0.73 -8.06
CA MET A 121 -15.42 -0.13 -6.95
C MET A 121 -16.18 1.07 -6.35
N LEU A 122 -16.75 1.95 -7.18
CA LEU A 122 -17.58 3.08 -6.72
C LEU A 122 -18.79 2.64 -5.92
N LYS A 123 -19.43 1.54 -6.36
CA LYS A 123 -20.52 0.92 -5.60
C LYS A 123 -20.03 0.40 -4.24
N LEU A 124 -18.90 -0.28 -4.21
CA LEU A 124 -18.31 -0.82 -2.98
C LEU A 124 -18.02 0.27 -1.93
N ILE A 125 -17.53 1.44 -2.37
CA ILE A 125 -17.19 2.54 -1.49
C ILE A 125 -18.33 3.54 -1.26
N GLY A 126 -19.54 3.29 -1.83
CA GLY A 126 -20.71 4.16 -1.69
C GLY A 126 -20.51 5.55 -2.29
N LEU A 127 -19.91 5.65 -3.47
CA LEU A 127 -19.68 6.90 -4.21
C LEU A 127 -20.19 6.82 -5.65
N GLU A 128 -21.29 6.08 -5.88
CA GLU A 128 -21.98 6.05 -7.16
C GLU A 128 -22.44 7.46 -7.57
N GLY A 129 -22.27 7.84 -8.82
CA GLY A 129 -22.61 9.18 -9.33
C GLY A 129 -21.54 10.25 -9.06
N PHE A 130 -20.39 9.89 -8.44
CA PHE A 130 -19.29 10.82 -8.15
C PHE A 130 -18.16 10.75 -9.19
N GLU A 131 -18.29 9.95 -10.24
CA GLU A 131 -17.26 9.65 -11.23
C GLU A 131 -16.54 10.90 -11.74
N LYS A 132 -17.32 11.91 -12.12
CA LYS A 132 -16.85 13.17 -12.73
C LYS A 132 -16.46 14.24 -11.72
N ARG A 133 -16.67 14.02 -10.41
CA ARG A 133 -16.33 15.02 -9.39
C ARG A 133 -14.81 15.13 -9.24
N ASN A 134 -14.33 16.38 -9.15
CA ASN A 134 -12.93 16.61 -8.79
C ASN A 134 -12.70 16.17 -7.32
N VAL A 135 -11.61 15.46 -7.07
CA VAL A 135 -11.30 14.93 -5.73
C VAL A 135 -11.07 16.02 -4.69
N THR A 136 -10.67 17.22 -5.09
CA THR A 136 -10.48 18.36 -4.19
C THR A 136 -11.80 18.91 -3.61
N LYS A 137 -12.95 18.58 -4.24
CA LYS A 137 -14.28 18.96 -3.79
C LYS A 137 -14.95 17.91 -2.90
N LEU A 138 -14.23 16.85 -2.56
CA LEU A 138 -14.71 15.77 -1.69
C LEU A 138 -14.38 16.07 -0.23
N SER A 139 -15.25 15.59 0.69
CA SER A 139 -14.90 15.54 2.11
C SER A 139 -13.71 14.63 2.38
N GLY A 140 -13.01 14.81 3.51
CA GLY A 140 -11.87 13.97 3.88
C GLY A 140 -12.20 12.47 3.87
N GLY A 141 -13.36 12.08 4.42
CA GLY A 141 -13.81 10.68 4.40
C GLY A 141 -14.13 10.16 2.99
N GLN A 142 -14.63 11.02 2.07
CA GLN A 142 -14.82 10.65 0.67
C GLN A 142 -13.47 10.49 -0.04
N GLN A 143 -12.51 11.39 0.20
CA GLN A 143 -11.16 11.30 -0.33
C GLN A 143 -10.47 10.01 0.13
N GLN A 144 -10.60 9.67 1.41
CA GLN A 144 -10.08 8.42 1.96
C GLN A 144 -10.65 7.20 1.24
N ARG A 145 -11.97 7.15 1.04
CA ARG A 145 -12.62 6.05 0.32
C ARG A 145 -12.13 5.94 -1.13
N VAL A 146 -11.92 7.06 -1.83
CA VAL A 146 -11.32 7.05 -3.18
C VAL A 146 -9.89 6.52 -3.16
N ALA A 147 -9.08 6.88 -2.16
CA ALA A 147 -7.72 6.36 -2.02
C ALA A 147 -7.69 4.85 -1.77
N ILE A 148 -8.59 4.36 -0.91
CA ILE A 148 -8.79 2.93 -0.66
C ILE A 148 -9.17 2.21 -1.97
N ALA A 149 -10.17 2.73 -2.70
CA ALA A 149 -10.61 2.17 -3.96
C ALA A 149 -9.48 2.09 -5.00
N ARG A 150 -8.67 3.16 -5.12
CA ARG A 150 -7.51 3.22 -6.01
C ARG A 150 -6.48 2.14 -5.69
N ALA A 151 -6.27 1.85 -4.41
CA ALA A 151 -5.35 0.80 -3.99
C ALA A 151 -5.92 -0.60 -4.22
N LEU A 152 -7.20 -0.82 -3.91
CA LEU A 152 -7.86 -2.13 -4.00
C LEU A 152 -8.15 -2.60 -5.42
N ILE A 153 -8.40 -1.68 -6.36
CA ILE A 153 -8.77 -2.04 -7.75
C ILE A 153 -7.66 -2.84 -8.45
N LEU A 154 -6.43 -2.68 -8.01
CA LEU A 154 -5.28 -3.41 -8.53
C LEU A 154 -5.15 -4.83 -7.97
N LYS A 155 -6.03 -5.22 -7.04
CA LYS A 155 -6.04 -6.53 -6.36
C LYS A 155 -4.65 -6.90 -5.81
N PRO A 156 -4.04 -6.05 -4.97
CA PRO A 156 -2.72 -6.33 -4.43
C PRO A 156 -2.76 -7.55 -3.50
N LYS A 157 -1.65 -8.27 -3.40
CA LYS A 157 -1.50 -9.34 -2.40
C LYS A 157 -1.35 -8.80 -0.98
N VAL A 158 -0.75 -7.61 -0.86
CA VAL A 158 -0.58 -6.92 0.42
C VAL A 158 -1.07 -5.48 0.31
N LEU A 159 -1.86 -5.04 1.27
CA LEU A 159 -2.33 -3.67 1.43
C LEU A 159 -1.82 -3.10 2.76
N LEU A 160 -1.14 -1.95 2.69
CA LEU A 160 -0.58 -1.22 3.83
C LEU A 160 -1.34 0.06 4.09
#